data_afde5cf5bc8d817e15071752fddeab08
#
_entry.id   afde5cf5bc8d817e15071752fddeab08
#
_cell.length_a   1.000
_cell.length_b   1.000
_cell.length_c   1.000
_cell.angle_alpha   90.00
_cell.angle_beta   90.00
_cell.angle_gamma   90.00
#
_symmetry.space_group_name_H-M   'P 1'
#
loop_
_entity.id
_entity.type
_entity.pdbx_description
1 polymer ?
#
loop_
_entity_poly.entity_id
_entity_poly.type
_entity_poly.pdbx_seq_one_letter_code
_entity_poly.pdbx_strand_id
1 'polypeptide(L)'
;PAWSLDGKWLYFLSDRELNSLVKSPWGPRQPEPYFAESTRIYALGLTKDTRFPFNPPDELANEPKEEKKDEKEKNGEKPAPVAAVAIDPDGLAARLYEVPGVSGNLSGLAATAKHLFYVSNATGNDGKARLMRLDISHEDAKPKVFAEDTKGWEHSYDGKWLALRKGDAFYVVPSAGDCPAKLEKEVPLDGWSFEIEPKEEWRQIYQESWRMLRDFFYDPKMHGLDWVAVRKKYEPLVDRVADRSDLAEILHEMSGELSALHIYVRFGDVREGPEKIQPSALGARLSRDAASGGWRVDHIYATDPEYPGETSPLAKPGVAVKEGDVIVALNGRELKGAEHPQEWLSQKAGQQVLLDILSPGGLRRNVLVKPLSPESAAELRYAEWEYTRRLETEKLGQGKIGYVHLRNMGPESILEWAREFYPVFDKQGLVIDMRHNRGGNTDSWILGRLLRKAWFHWSPRAGQPYSNMQYAFRGHLAVICNEFTASDGEAFSEGFRRLGLGKVFGTRTWGGQIWLNAQRWLIDNGMCSAAEIGVYSPEGEWLIEGTGIEPDVTVDNLPHATFGGSDAQLEAAVKHLQELIEKDPRPVPQPPPRPDKTKE
;
A
#
# COMPACT_ATOMS: atom_id res chain seq x y z
N PRO A 1 -6.73 -13.25 22.35
CA PRO A 1 -7.55 -13.86 23.40
C PRO A 1 -7.93 -12.82 24.46
N ALA A 2 -9.09 -13.03 25.09
CA ALA A 2 -9.60 -12.22 26.19
C ALA A 2 -10.12 -13.12 27.32
N TRP A 3 -9.65 -12.90 28.52
CA TRP A 3 -10.10 -13.63 29.71
C TRP A 3 -11.37 -12.99 30.25
N SER A 4 -12.35 -13.84 30.67
CA SER A 4 -13.47 -13.33 31.46
C SER A 4 -12.99 -12.90 32.87
N LEU A 5 -13.61 -11.86 33.43
CA LEU A 5 -13.21 -11.33 34.75
C LEU A 5 -13.41 -12.35 35.87
N ASP A 6 -14.31 -13.32 35.71
CA ASP A 6 -14.56 -14.42 36.67
C ASP A 6 -13.58 -15.59 36.53
N GLY A 7 -12.65 -15.53 35.54
CA GLY A 7 -11.64 -16.53 35.29
C GLY A 7 -12.19 -17.88 34.76
N LYS A 8 -13.44 -17.95 34.29
CA LYS A 8 -14.08 -19.18 33.83
C LYS A 8 -14.02 -19.41 32.32
N TRP A 9 -13.83 -18.33 31.55
CA TRP A 9 -13.85 -18.34 30.10
C TRP A 9 -12.62 -17.71 29.49
N LEU A 10 -12.15 -18.32 28.40
CA LEU A 10 -11.20 -17.69 27.47
C LEU A 10 -11.94 -17.46 26.15
N TYR A 11 -12.16 -16.20 25.82
CA TYR A 11 -12.69 -15.82 24.52
C TYR A 11 -11.54 -15.56 23.53
N PHE A 12 -11.72 -15.94 22.26
CA PHE A 12 -10.72 -15.67 21.23
C PHE A 12 -11.34 -15.57 19.84
N LEU A 13 -10.64 -14.89 18.97
CA LEU A 13 -10.96 -14.75 17.55
C LEU A 13 -10.30 -15.89 16.76
N SER A 14 -11.00 -16.43 15.78
CA SER A 14 -10.48 -17.47 14.89
C SER A 14 -11.15 -17.41 13.53
N ASP A 15 -10.32 -17.50 12.46
CA ASP A 15 -10.76 -17.45 11.06
C ASP A 15 -11.20 -18.85 10.61
N ARG A 16 -12.45 -19.19 10.87
CA ARG A 16 -13.05 -20.47 10.51
C ARG A 16 -14.26 -20.37 9.58
N GLU A 17 -14.63 -19.14 9.21
CA GLU A 17 -15.70 -18.88 8.25
C GLU A 17 -15.07 -18.68 6.87
N LEU A 18 -15.22 -19.64 5.98
CA LEU A 18 -14.57 -19.62 4.66
C LEU A 18 -15.58 -19.36 3.54
N ASN A 19 -16.39 -18.33 3.69
CA ASN A 19 -17.32 -17.89 2.65
C ASN A 19 -16.65 -16.95 1.67
N SER A 20 -16.52 -17.36 0.41
CA SER A 20 -15.96 -16.51 -0.61
C SER A 20 -16.96 -15.45 -1.07
N LEU A 21 -16.53 -14.21 -1.16
CA LEU A 21 -17.28 -13.12 -1.82
C LEU A 21 -17.42 -13.38 -3.33
N VAL A 22 -16.47 -14.11 -3.92
CA VAL A 22 -16.52 -14.51 -5.32
C VAL A 22 -17.15 -15.89 -5.41
N LYS A 23 -18.43 -15.94 -5.81
CA LYS A 23 -19.20 -17.19 -5.90
C LYS A 23 -18.86 -18.04 -7.13
N SER A 24 -18.33 -17.42 -8.19
CA SER A 24 -17.98 -18.09 -9.43
C SER A 24 -16.64 -17.56 -9.96
N PRO A 25 -15.69 -18.44 -10.32
CA PRO A 25 -14.47 -18.03 -11.00
C PRO A 25 -14.72 -17.68 -12.48
N TRP A 26 -15.91 -17.87 -12.99
CA TRP A 26 -16.32 -17.62 -14.35
C TRP A 26 -16.88 -16.20 -14.47
N GLY A 27 -16.04 -15.26 -14.58
CA GLY A 27 -16.41 -13.87 -14.78
C GLY A 27 -15.32 -13.13 -15.52
N PRO A 28 -15.52 -11.85 -15.82
CA PRO A 28 -14.47 -11.02 -16.38
C PRO A 28 -13.20 -11.15 -15.55
N ARG A 29 -12.07 -11.41 -16.21
CA ARG A 29 -10.73 -11.48 -15.59
C ARG A 29 -10.52 -12.64 -14.59
N GLN A 30 -11.42 -13.65 -14.56
CA GLN A 30 -11.35 -14.81 -13.66
C GLN A 30 -10.93 -14.43 -12.23
N PRO A 31 -11.79 -13.77 -11.46
CA PRO A 31 -11.46 -13.37 -10.10
C PRO A 31 -11.17 -14.59 -9.25
N GLU A 32 -10.19 -14.50 -8.36
CA GLU A 32 -9.88 -15.54 -7.39
C GLU A 32 -10.89 -15.52 -6.23
N PRO A 33 -11.09 -16.67 -5.56
CA PRO A 33 -11.84 -16.68 -4.31
C PRO A 33 -11.22 -15.67 -3.31
N TYR A 34 -12.07 -14.84 -2.74
CA TYR A 34 -11.67 -13.91 -1.70
C TYR A 34 -12.51 -14.16 -0.47
N PHE A 35 -11.86 -14.58 0.61
CA PHE A 35 -12.48 -14.88 1.88
C PHE A 35 -12.40 -13.63 2.76
N ALA A 36 -13.52 -12.93 2.88
CA ALA A 36 -13.71 -11.86 3.82
C ALA A 36 -14.66 -12.29 4.93
N GLU A 37 -14.66 -11.54 6.03
CA GLU A 37 -15.56 -11.79 7.16
C GLU A 37 -15.39 -13.20 7.75
N SER A 38 -14.16 -13.70 7.71
CA SER A 38 -13.82 -15.07 8.10
C SER A 38 -13.72 -15.29 9.60
N THR A 39 -13.65 -14.22 10.39
CA THR A 39 -13.39 -14.28 11.82
C THR A 39 -14.67 -14.46 12.60
N ARG A 40 -14.67 -15.41 13.57
CA ARG A 40 -15.71 -15.62 14.58
C ARG A 40 -15.14 -15.50 15.98
N ILE A 41 -16.02 -15.30 16.95
CA ILE A 41 -15.67 -15.34 18.37
C ILE A 41 -15.97 -16.73 18.91
N TYR A 42 -14.99 -17.30 19.60
CA TYR A 42 -15.11 -18.58 20.31
C TYR A 42 -14.92 -18.37 21.79
N ALA A 43 -15.60 -19.20 22.58
CA ALA A 43 -15.50 -19.25 24.02
C ALA A 43 -15.05 -20.64 24.47
N LEU A 44 -13.98 -20.72 25.24
CA LEU A 44 -13.47 -21.96 25.82
C LEU A 44 -13.78 -21.97 27.30
N GLY A 45 -14.64 -22.92 27.75
CA GLY A 45 -14.93 -23.15 29.16
C GLY A 45 -13.76 -23.83 29.87
N LEU A 46 -13.21 -23.19 30.89
CA LEU A 46 -11.97 -23.63 31.53
C LEU A 46 -12.20 -24.80 32.52
N THR A 47 -13.38 -24.90 33.12
CA THR A 47 -13.74 -25.98 34.04
C THR A 47 -14.95 -26.80 33.55
N LYS A 48 -15.10 -28.03 34.03
CA LYS A 48 -16.15 -28.97 33.62
C LYS A 48 -17.56 -28.48 33.95
N ASP A 49 -17.69 -27.71 35.00
CA ASP A 49 -18.97 -27.22 35.51
C ASP A 49 -19.38 -25.86 34.92
N THR A 50 -18.59 -25.33 34.00
CA THR A 50 -18.85 -24.02 33.39
C THR A 50 -19.91 -24.13 32.31
N ARG A 51 -21.07 -23.52 32.54
CA ARG A 51 -22.16 -23.46 31.58
C ARG A 51 -21.95 -22.31 30.59
N PHE A 52 -22.17 -22.58 29.28
CA PHE A 52 -22.05 -21.57 28.24
C PHE A 52 -23.09 -20.45 28.40
N PRO A 53 -22.70 -19.19 28.59
CA PRO A 53 -23.62 -18.13 29.01
C PRO A 53 -24.62 -17.71 27.92
N PHE A 54 -24.41 -18.13 26.67
CA PHE A 54 -25.31 -17.85 25.56
C PHE A 54 -26.37 -18.96 25.35
N ASN A 55 -26.32 -20.04 26.13
CA ASN A 55 -27.37 -21.06 26.11
C ASN A 55 -28.51 -20.68 27.05
N PRO A 56 -29.78 -20.81 26.62
CA PRO A 56 -30.92 -20.61 27.51
C PRO A 56 -30.89 -21.54 28.73
N PRO A 57 -31.44 -21.16 29.88
CA PRO A 57 -31.53 -22.03 31.04
C PRO A 57 -32.32 -23.29 30.68
N ASP A 58 -31.86 -24.43 31.15
CA ASP A 58 -32.59 -25.69 31.09
C ASP A 58 -33.34 -25.93 32.40
N GLU A 59 -34.23 -26.94 32.41
CA GLU A 59 -35.07 -27.31 33.58
C GLU A 59 -34.28 -27.73 34.82
N LEU A 60 -32.97 -28.05 34.64
CA LEU A 60 -32.07 -28.46 35.72
C LEU A 60 -31.20 -27.31 36.24
N ALA A 61 -31.24 -26.16 35.56
CA ALA A 61 -30.46 -24.99 35.95
C ALA A 61 -31.15 -24.30 37.14
N ASN A 62 -30.65 -24.53 38.35
CA ASN A 62 -30.99 -23.69 39.48
C ASN A 62 -30.46 -22.28 39.23
N GLU A 63 -31.33 -21.36 38.82
CA GLU A 63 -30.95 -19.94 38.74
C GLU A 63 -30.52 -19.48 40.15
N PRO A 64 -29.31 -18.92 40.31
CA PRO A 64 -29.01 -18.19 41.53
C PRO A 64 -30.00 -17.02 41.55
N LYS A 65 -30.90 -17.00 42.51
CA LYS A 65 -31.73 -15.82 42.76
C LYS A 65 -30.78 -14.64 42.96
N GLU A 66 -30.80 -13.71 42.02
CA GLU A 66 -30.16 -12.40 42.22
C GLU A 66 -30.80 -11.78 43.47
N GLU A 67 -30.09 -11.81 44.58
CA GLU A 67 -30.41 -10.92 45.68
C GLU A 67 -30.19 -9.52 45.18
N LYS A 68 -31.27 -8.75 44.98
CA LYS A 68 -31.23 -7.32 44.78
C LYS A 68 -30.55 -6.68 45.98
N LYS A 69 -29.22 -6.55 45.92
CA LYS A 69 -28.49 -5.66 46.83
C LYS A 69 -28.69 -4.24 46.27
N ASP A 70 -29.45 -3.45 47.04
CA ASP A 70 -29.52 -1.99 46.86
C ASP A 70 -28.09 -1.43 46.76
N GLU A 71 -27.68 -1.02 45.57
CA GLU A 71 -26.42 -0.30 45.33
C GLU A 71 -26.51 1.09 45.97
N LYS A 72 -26.23 1.17 47.27
CA LYS A 72 -25.74 2.39 47.84
C LYS A 72 -24.25 2.49 47.52
N GLU A 73 -23.92 3.42 46.65
CA GLU A 73 -22.53 3.79 46.32
C GLU A 73 -21.73 3.96 47.63
N LYS A 74 -20.85 3.02 47.93
CA LYS A 74 -19.76 3.20 48.89
C LYS A 74 -18.49 3.60 48.12
N ASN A 75 -18.21 4.87 48.12
CA ASN A 75 -16.89 5.37 47.79
C ASN A 75 -15.85 4.73 48.75
N GLY A 76 -14.92 3.93 48.18
CA GLY A 76 -13.72 3.48 48.89
C GLY A 76 -13.46 1.98 48.99
N GLU A 77 -14.14 1.11 48.24
CA GLU A 77 -13.77 -0.31 48.24
C GLU A 77 -12.50 -0.58 47.40
N LYS A 78 -11.54 -1.27 48.01
CA LYS A 78 -10.37 -1.85 47.33
C LYS A 78 -10.85 -2.76 46.21
N PRO A 79 -10.17 -2.80 45.05
CA PRO A 79 -10.53 -3.69 43.97
C PRO A 79 -10.59 -5.13 44.48
N ALA A 80 -11.66 -5.85 44.10
CA ALA A 80 -11.81 -7.26 44.44
C ALA A 80 -10.58 -8.05 43.96
N PRO A 81 -10.08 -9.01 44.75
CA PRO A 81 -8.93 -9.80 44.31
C PRO A 81 -9.26 -10.52 42.99
N VAL A 82 -8.30 -10.53 42.08
CA VAL A 82 -8.43 -11.28 40.81
C VAL A 82 -8.74 -12.72 41.11
N ALA A 83 -9.82 -13.26 40.52
CA ALA A 83 -10.20 -14.66 40.68
C ALA A 83 -9.07 -15.58 40.19
N ALA A 84 -8.70 -16.55 40.97
CA ALA A 84 -7.72 -17.56 40.56
C ALA A 84 -8.28 -18.37 39.39
N VAL A 85 -7.55 -18.47 38.31
CA VAL A 85 -7.94 -19.25 37.12
C VAL A 85 -7.71 -20.74 37.42
N ALA A 86 -8.76 -21.53 37.36
CA ALA A 86 -8.69 -23.01 37.41
C ALA A 86 -8.93 -23.58 36.02
N ILE A 87 -8.12 -24.54 35.60
CA ILE A 87 -8.24 -25.18 34.29
C ILE A 87 -8.33 -26.71 34.48
N ASP A 88 -9.39 -27.32 33.97
CA ASP A 88 -9.53 -28.76 33.84
C ASP A 88 -9.02 -29.19 32.46
N PRO A 89 -7.85 -29.81 32.34
CA PRO A 89 -7.31 -30.19 31.02
C PRO A 89 -8.14 -31.28 30.33
N ASP A 90 -8.71 -32.20 31.12
CA ASP A 90 -9.49 -33.31 30.59
C ASP A 90 -10.80 -32.83 29.95
N GLY A 91 -10.98 -33.16 28.68
CA GLY A 91 -12.16 -32.78 27.91
C GLY A 91 -12.24 -31.29 27.57
N LEU A 92 -11.12 -30.55 27.66
CA LEU A 92 -11.08 -29.11 27.39
C LEU A 92 -11.58 -28.79 25.97
N ALA A 93 -11.19 -29.56 24.96
CA ALA A 93 -11.63 -29.38 23.58
C ALA A 93 -13.15 -29.52 23.38
N ALA A 94 -13.83 -30.30 24.21
CA ALA A 94 -15.27 -30.44 24.15
C ALA A 94 -16.05 -29.26 24.77
N ARG A 95 -15.34 -28.35 25.44
CA ARG A 95 -15.91 -27.13 26.03
C ARG A 95 -15.65 -25.89 25.18
N LEU A 96 -15.37 -26.09 23.90
CA LEU A 96 -15.26 -25.04 22.92
C LEU A 96 -16.63 -24.74 22.33
N TYR A 97 -17.06 -23.50 22.43
CA TYR A 97 -18.34 -23.01 21.93
C TYR A 97 -18.11 -21.85 20.97
N GLU A 98 -18.99 -21.74 19.99
CA GLU A 98 -19.06 -20.56 19.11
C GLU A 98 -20.02 -19.54 19.74
N VAL A 99 -19.60 -18.26 19.79
CA VAL A 99 -20.46 -17.16 20.24
C VAL A 99 -21.45 -16.84 19.12
N PRO A 100 -22.78 -16.91 19.40
CA PRO A 100 -23.80 -16.84 18.35
C PRO A 100 -23.84 -15.44 17.67
N GLY A 101 -24.17 -15.45 16.37
CA GLY A 101 -24.50 -14.24 15.61
C GLY A 101 -23.36 -13.29 15.31
N VAL A 102 -22.10 -13.73 15.46
CA VAL A 102 -20.94 -12.87 15.23
C VAL A 102 -20.02 -13.48 14.19
N SER A 103 -19.96 -12.87 13.01
CA SER A 103 -18.93 -13.10 12.00
C SER A 103 -18.54 -11.78 11.35
N GLY A 104 -17.32 -11.67 10.87
CA GLY A 104 -16.84 -10.45 10.22
C GLY A 104 -15.32 -10.39 10.09
N ASN A 105 -14.80 -9.24 9.70
CA ASN A 105 -13.37 -8.94 9.80
C ASN A 105 -13.09 -8.39 11.21
N LEU A 106 -12.92 -9.28 12.18
CA LEU A 106 -12.89 -8.93 13.59
C LEU A 106 -11.47 -8.81 14.13
N SER A 107 -11.27 -7.87 15.06
CA SER A 107 -10.01 -7.67 15.77
C SER A 107 -10.23 -7.09 17.18
N GLY A 108 -9.20 -7.02 18.01
CA GLY A 108 -9.21 -6.30 19.26
C GLY A 108 -10.29 -6.77 20.25
N LEU A 109 -10.36 -8.08 20.53
CA LEU A 109 -11.34 -8.65 21.45
C LEU A 109 -10.99 -8.39 22.91
N ALA A 110 -11.96 -7.94 23.71
CA ALA A 110 -11.89 -7.86 25.16
C ALA A 110 -13.21 -8.30 25.82
N ALA A 111 -13.13 -8.79 27.06
CA ALA A 111 -14.27 -9.21 27.84
C ALA A 111 -14.37 -8.39 29.14
N THR A 112 -15.57 -7.92 29.44
CA THR A 112 -15.94 -7.37 30.74
C THR A 112 -16.82 -8.36 31.49
N ALA A 113 -17.35 -8.00 32.64
CA ALA A 113 -18.25 -8.91 33.40
C ALA A 113 -19.52 -9.31 32.63
N LYS A 114 -20.00 -8.42 31.73
CA LYS A 114 -21.30 -8.61 31.07
C LYS A 114 -21.23 -8.46 29.53
N HIS A 115 -20.12 -8.00 28.98
CA HIS A 115 -20.04 -7.69 27.56
C HIS A 115 -18.74 -8.18 26.95
N LEU A 116 -18.82 -8.55 25.67
CA LEU A 116 -17.67 -8.66 24.77
C LEU A 116 -17.60 -7.39 23.95
N PHE A 117 -16.39 -6.83 23.82
CA PHE A 117 -16.07 -5.73 22.94
C PHE A 117 -15.09 -6.21 21.87
N TYR A 118 -15.31 -5.79 20.64
CA TYR A 118 -14.43 -6.12 19.52
C TYR A 118 -14.57 -5.10 18.41
N VAL A 119 -13.55 -4.98 17.59
CA VAL A 119 -13.59 -4.13 16.38
C VAL A 119 -14.10 -4.96 15.21
N SER A 120 -15.07 -4.43 14.49
CA SER A 120 -15.52 -4.95 13.20
C SER A 120 -15.08 -3.99 12.10
N ASN A 121 -14.24 -4.48 11.18
CA ASN A 121 -13.78 -3.73 10.03
C ASN A 121 -14.66 -4.07 8.83
N ALA A 122 -15.12 -3.06 8.09
CA ALA A 122 -15.87 -3.30 6.88
C ALA A 122 -14.98 -3.92 5.79
N THR A 123 -15.57 -4.68 4.89
CA THR A 123 -14.90 -5.21 3.71
C THR A 123 -14.77 -4.10 2.66
N GLY A 124 -13.57 -3.89 2.09
CA GLY A 124 -13.27 -2.90 1.06
C GLY A 124 -12.45 -1.71 1.56
N ASN A 125 -12.06 -0.84 0.65
CA ASN A 125 -11.12 0.28 0.91
C ASN A 125 -11.73 1.44 1.72
N ASP A 126 -13.06 1.58 1.73
CA ASP A 126 -13.78 2.68 2.42
C ASP A 126 -14.29 2.26 3.80
N GLY A 127 -13.85 1.10 4.28
CA GLY A 127 -14.34 0.49 5.48
C GLY A 127 -13.91 1.21 6.75
N LYS A 128 -14.89 1.77 7.48
CA LYS A 128 -14.65 2.33 8.81
C LYS A 128 -14.67 1.24 9.87
N ALA A 129 -13.69 1.27 10.76
CA ALA A 129 -13.68 0.40 11.93
C ALA A 129 -14.79 0.80 12.92
N ARG A 130 -15.55 -0.19 13.39
CA ARG A 130 -16.60 -0.01 14.39
C ARG A 130 -16.26 -0.79 15.65
N LEU A 131 -16.27 -0.14 16.79
CA LEU A 131 -16.26 -0.84 18.05
C LEU A 131 -17.65 -1.41 18.31
N MET A 132 -17.73 -2.72 18.44
CA MET A 132 -18.96 -3.46 18.69
C MET A 132 -19.04 -3.90 20.13
N ARG A 133 -20.25 -4.01 20.66
CA ARG A 133 -20.54 -4.62 21.95
C ARG A 133 -21.53 -5.75 21.77
N LEU A 134 -21.30 -6.87 22.43
CA LEU A 134 -22.19 -8.00 22.53
C LEU A 134 -22.46 -8.32 24.00
N ASP A 135 -23.71 -8.40 24.38
CA ASP A 135 -24.08 -8.77 25.74
C ASP A 135 -23.83 -10.27 25.97
N ILE A 136 -23.11 -10.63 27.04
CA ILE A 136 -22.86 -12.04 27.43
C ILE A 136 -24.12 -12.55 28.08
N SER A 137 -25.11 -12.95 27.30
CA SER A 137 -26.42 -13.39 27.74
C SER A 137 -27.04 -14.30 26.68
N HIS A 138 -27.96 -15.19 27.11
CA HIS A 138 -28.81 -15.96 26.20
C HIS A 138 -30.01 -15.14 25.67
N GLU A 139 -30.32 -14.02 26.32
CA GLU A 139 -31.35 -13.08 25.89
C GLU A 139 -30.71 -11.99 25.02
N ASP A 140 -31.24 -11.75 23.86
CA ASP A 140 -30.82 -10.66 22.96
C ASP A 140 -29.28 -10.58 22.65
N ALA A 141 -28.66 -11.74 22.40
CA ALA A 141 -27.23 -11.82 22.01
C ALA A 141 -27.00 -11.24 20.58
N LYS A 142 -27.30 -9.97 20.39
CA LYS A 142 -27.10 -9.26 19.10
C LYS A 142 -26.01 -8.21 19.24
N PRO A 143 -25.02 -8.18 18.32
CA PRO A 143 -24.01 -7.14 18.29
C PRO A 143 -24.63 -5.76 18.13
N LYS A 144 -24.19 -4.81 18.94
CA LYS A 144 -24.60 -3.39 18.88
C LYS A 144 -23.36 -2.55 18.57
N VAL A 145 -23.50 -1.52 17.73
CA VAL A 145 -22.42 -0.56 17.50
C VAL A 145 -22.26 0.28 18.77
N PHE A 146 -21.08 0.21 19.35
CA PHE A 146 -20.72 1.01 20.52
C PHE A 146 -20.13 2.37 20.13
N ALA A 147 -19.21 2.36 19.15
CA ALA A 147 -18.66 3.59 18.58
C ALA A 147 -18.25 3.36 17.13
N GLU A 148 -18.50 4.37 16.28
CA GLU A 148 -18.06 4.36 14.89
C GLU A 148 -16.73 5.09 14.70
N ASP A 149 -15.96 4.68 13.68
CA ASP A 149 -14.73 5.33 13.24
C ASP A 149 -13.66 5.42 14.35
N THR A 150 -13.50 4.30 15.07
CA THR A 150 -12.59 4.20 16.23
C THR A 150 -11.21 3.77 15.75
N LYS A 151 -10.19 4.61 15.95
CA LYS A 151 -8.78 4.30 15.63
C LYS A 151 -8.09 3.43 16.68
N GLY A 152 -8.56 3.45 17.91
CA GLY A 152 -8.03 2.66 19.00
C GLY A 152 -8.96 2.69 20.22
N TRP A 153 -8.85 1.66 21.05
CA TRP A 153 -9.64 1.57 22.27
C TRP A 153 -8.99 0.63 23.29
N GLU A 154 -9.24 0.90 24.54
CA GLU A 154 -8.84 0.04 25.65
C GLU A 154 -9.89 0.10 26.77
N HIS A 155 -9.98 -0.95 27.56
CA HIS A 155 -10.82 -0.94 28.76
C HIS A 155 -9.98 -0.76 30.03
N SER A 156 -10.59 -0.14 31.07
CA SER A 156 -9.98 -0.06 32.39
C SER A 156 -9.79 -1.46 32.98
N TYR A 157 -8.86 -1.60 33.91
CA TYR A 157 -8.56 -2.89 34.57
C TYR A 157 -9.78 -3.54 35.20
N ASP A 158 -10.69 -2.75 35.78
CA ASP A 158 -11.96 -3.25 36.35
C ASP A 158 -13.09 -3.46 35.33
N GLY A 159 -12.82 -3.18 34.04
CA GLY A 159 -13.77 -3.32 32.95
C GLY A 159 -14.93 -2.34 32.95
N LYS A 160 -14.90 -1.28 33.80
CA LYS A 160 -16.02 -0.34 33.93
C LYS A 160 -15.99 0.81 32.92
N TRP A 161 -14.83 1.12 32.38
CA TRP A 161 -14.61 2.23 31.49
C TRP A 161 -13.93 1.80 30.20
N LEU A 162 -14.19 2.53 29.12
CA LEU A 162 -13.51 2.42 27.84
C LEU A 162 -12.84 3.75 27.51
N ALA A 163 -11.57 3.71 27.19
CA ALA A 163 -10.86 4.80 26.51
C ALA A 163 -10.98 4.57 24.99
N LEU A 164 -11.44 5.56 24.26
CA LEU A 164 -11.65 5.52 22.82
C LEU A 164 -10.84 6.62 22.14
N ARG A 165 -10.19 6.29 21.03
CA ARG A 165 -9.56 7.28 20.15
C ARG A 165 -10.34 7.39 18.84
N LYS A 166 -10.83 8.59 18.53
CA LYS A 166 -11.51 8.91 17.26
C LYS A 166 -10.82 10.11 16.61
N GLY A 167 -10.17 9.87 15.48
CA GLY A 167 -9.24 10.88 14.95
C GLY A 167 -8.10 11.12 15.93
N ASP A 168 -7.92 12.36 16.35
CA ASP A 168 -6.94 12.76 17.38
C ASP A 168 -7.59 13.03 18.75
N ALA A 169 -8.90 12.89 18.84
CA ALA A 169 -9.67 13.09 20.07
C ALA A 169 -9.77 11.80 20.88
N PHE A 170 -9.72 11.94 22.21
CA PHE A 170 -9.87 10.86 23.18
C PHE A 170 -11.15 11.03 24.00
N TYR A 171 -11.80 9.91 24.28
CA TYR A 171 -13.03 9.86 25.05
C TYR A 171 -12.91 8.77 26.12
N VAL A 172 -13.48 9.02 27.30
CA VAL A 172 -13.61 8.01 28.35
C VAL A 172 -15.10 7.84 28.64
N VAL A 173 -15.61 6.63 28.40
CA VAL A 173 -17.03 6.33 28.50
C VAL A 173 -17.26 5.07 29.34
N PRO A 174 -18.42 4.94 30.03
CA PRO A 174 -18.76 3.70 30.74
C PRO A 174 -18.89 2.52 29.75
N SER A 175 -18.40 1.35 30.14
CA SER A 175 -18.57 0.11 29.38
C SER A 175 -19.98 -0.49 29.50
N ALA A 176 -20.70 -0.18 30.58
CA ALA A 176 -22.06 -0.63 30.87
C ALA A 176 -23.09 0.46 30.49
N GLY A 177 -24.38 0.08 30.49
CA GLY A 177 -25.48 0.95 30.10
C GLY A 177 -25.77 0.89 28.60
N ASP A 178 -26.49 1.86 28.07
CA ASP A 178 -26.79 1.95 26.64
C ASP A 178 -25.55 2.37 25.84
N CYS A 179 -25.44 1.87 24.59
CA CYS A 179 -24.40 2.35 23.68
C CYS A 179 -24.60 3.85 23.42
N PRO A 180 -23.56 4.69 23.55
CA PRO A 180 -23.70 6.13 23.38
C PRO A 180 -24.10 6.45 21.94
N ALA A 181 -25.17 7.21 21.76
CA ALA A 181 -25.57 7.68 20.42
C ALA A 181 -24.53 8.63 19.81
N LYS A 182 -23.78 9.32 20.67
CA LYS A 182 -22.66 10.22 20.30
C LYS A 182 -21.66 10.29 21.44
N LEU A 183 -20.38 10.34 21.09
CA LEU A 183 -19.31 10.65 22.06
C LEU A 183 -19.30 12.17 22.32
N GLU A 184 -19.75 12.60 23.50
CA GLU A 184 -20.02 14.02 23.74
C GLU A 184 -18.87 14.73 24.47
N LYS A 185 -18.15 14.03 25.34
CA LYS A 185 -17.13 14.64 26.19
C LYS A 185 -15.74 14.17 25.81
N GLU A 186 -15.07 15.01 25.06
CA GLU A 186 -13.66 14.82 24.73
C GLU A 186 -12.78 15.04 25.97
N VAL A 187 -11.73 14.23 26.10
CA VAL A 187 -10.69 14.46 27.09
C VAL A 187 -9.90 15.70 26.67
N PRO A 188 -9.88 16.78 27.48
CA PRO A 188 -9.18 17.99 27.09
C PRO A 188 -7.68 17.76 27.17
N LEU A 189 -7.04 17.80 26.01
CA LEU A 189 -5.57 17.75 25.88
C LEU A 189 -4.99 19.13 25.57
N ASP A 190 -5.84 20.11 25.32
CA ASP A 190 -5.43 21.49 25.09
C ASP A 190 -4.72 22.07 26.33
N GLY A 191 -3.55 22.60 26.12
CA GLY A 191 -2.75 23.14 27.20
C GLY A 191 -1.92 22.11 27.99
N TRP A 192 -1.98 20.84 27.62
CA TRP A 192 -1.00 19.86 28.08
C TRP A 192 0.34 20.13 27.41
N SER A 193 1.38 20.39 28.20
CA SER A 193 2.73 20.63 27.70
C SER A 193 3.75 19.92 28.60
N PHE A 194 4.85 19.56 28.00
CA PHE A 194 6.00 19.01 28.69
C PHE A 194 7.28 19.60 28.08
N GLU A 195 8.32 19.64 28.90
CA GLU A 195 9.62 20.10 28.44
C GLU A 195 10.41 18.95 27.81
N ILE A 196 11.07 19.24 26.71
CA ILE A 196 12.00 18.33 26.03
C ILE A 196 13.39 18.95 26.11
N GLU A 197 14.37 18.17 26.54
CA GLU A 197 15.78 18.48 26.39
C GLU A 197 16.29 17.81 25.09
N PRO A 198 16.43 18.53 23.97
CA PRO A 198 16.69 17.93 22.66
C PRO A 198 17.96 17.07 22.65
N LYS A 199 19.01 17.47 23.35
CA LYS A 199 20.27 16.71 23.38
C LYS A 199 20.14 15.36 24.07
N GLU A 200 19.33 15.27 25.12
CA GLU A 200 19.06 14.00 25.81
C GLU A 200 18.20 13.10 24.93
N GLU A 201 17.20 13.68 24.27
CA GLU A 201 16.35 12.94 23.33
C GLU A 201 17.17 12.42 22.14
N TRP A 202 18.08 13.22 21.55
CA TRP A 202 18.95 12.79 20.46
C TRP A 202 19.91 11.67 20.87
N ARG A 203 20.43 11.68 22.09
CA ARG A 203 21.22 10.56 22.63
C ARG A 203 20.37 9.29 22.75
N GLN A 204 19.13 9.42 23.22
CA GLN A 204 18.20 8.29 23.28
C GLN A 204 17.89 7.75 21.88
N ILE A 205 17.57 8.62 20.92
CA ILE A 205 17.29 8.24 19.51
C ILE A 205 18.48 7.47 18.93
N TYR A 206 19.71 7.95 19.12
CA TYR A 206 20.91 7.27 18.67
C TYR A 206 21.07 5.88 19.28
N GLN A 207 20.88 5.75 20.59
CA GLN A 207 20.99 4.47 21.30
C GLN A 207 19.88 3.50 20.88
N GLU A 208 18.66 3.98 20.71
CA GLU A 208 17.55 3.15 20.22
C GLU A 208 17.80 2.66 18.80
N SER A 209 18.25 3.52 17.89
CA SER A 209 18.60 3.14 16.53
C SER A 209 19.69 2.08 16.49
N TRP A 210 20.75 2.25 17.31
CA TRP A 210 21.81 1.24 17.41
C TRP A 210 21.29 -0.10 17.95
N ARG A 211 20.45 -0.08 19.01
CA ARG A 211 19.83 -1.29 19.58
C ARG A 211 18.91 -1.99 18.58
N MET A 212 18.11 -1.22 17.88
CA MET A 212 17.18 -1.71 16.89
C MET A 212 17.89 -2.44 15.76
N LEU A 213 18.96 -1.86 15.21
CA LEU A 213 19.77 -2.53 14.20
C LEU A 213 20.42 -3.81 14.77
N ARG A 214 20.97 -3.77 15.99
CA ARG A 214 21.54 -4.95 16.66
C ARG A 214 20.55 -6.10 16.80
N ASP A 215 19.30 -5.78 17.15
CA ASP A 215 18.30 -6.78 17.57
C ASP A 215 17.47 -7.31 16.39
N PHE A 216 17.39 -6.56 15.30
CA PHE A 216 16.52 -6.87 14.17
C PHE A 216 17.22 -7.03 12.83
N PHE A 217 18.49 -6.69 12.69
CA PHE A 217 19.23 -6.95 11.46
C PHE A 217 19.28 -8.46 11.17
N TYR A 218 19.07 -8.86 9.92
CA TYR A 218 18.90 -10.27 9.53
C TYR A 218 20.12 -11.15 9.86
N ASP A 219 21.34 -10.58 9.83
CA ASP A 219 22.56 -11.28 10.22
C ASP A 219 22.94 -10.92 11.67
N PRO A 220 22.82 -11.88 12.62
CA PRO A 220 23.16 -11.62 14.02
C PRO A 220 24.66 -11.33 14.22
N LYS A 221 25.51 -11.59 13.21
CA LYS A 221 26.93 -11.25 13.22
C LYS A 221 27.22 -9.88 12.62
N MET A 222 26.18 -9.11 12.28
CA MET A 222 26.29 -7.74 11.76
C MET A 222 27.24 -7.63 10.55
N HIS A 223 27.17 -8.57 9.61
CA HIS A 223 28.11 -8.71 8.48
C HIS A 223 29.59 -8.78 8.91
N GLY A 224 29.85 -9.31 10.12
CA GLY A 224 31.19 -9.44 10.68
C GLY A 224 31.75 -8.19 11.36
N LEU A 225 30.93 -7.14 11.52
CA LEU A 225 31.33 -5.91 12.21
C LEU A 225 31.32 -6.06 13.74
N ASP A 226 32.27 -5.42 14.42
CA ASP A 226 32.15 -5.14 15.85
C ASP A 226 31.15 -4.01 16.06
N TRP A 227 29.88 -4.37 16.23
CA TRP A 227 28.80 -3.41 16.36
C TRP A 227 28.90 -2.50 17.60
N VAL A 228 29.61 -2.95 18.64
CA VAL A 228 29.94 -2.13 19.80
C VAL A 228 31.01 -1.09 19.46
N ALA A 229 32.00 -1.46 18.65
CA ALA A 229 33.00 -0.51 18.18
C ALA A 229 32.38 0.55 17.25
N VAL A 230 31.44 0.15 16.38
CA VAL A 230 30.66 1.10 15.56
C VAL A 230 29.91 2.10 16.42
N ARG A 231 29.23 1.64 17.48
CA ARG A 231 28.57 2.56 18.43
C ARG A 231 29.56 3.59 18.99
N LYS A 232 30.70 3.13 19.52
CA LYS A 232 31.71 4.01 20.12
C LYS A 232 32.32 5.01 19.12
N LYS A 233 32.35 4.66 17.84
CA LYS A 233 32.86 5.53 16.77
C LYS A 233 31.96 6.76 16.58
N TYR A 234 30.66 6.58 16.57
CA TYR A 234 29.70 7.64 16.26
C TYR A 234 29.11 8.36 17.49
N GLU A 235 29.03 7.70 18.64
CA GLU A 235 28.42 8.26 19.88
C GLU A 235 28.97 9.65 20.26
N PRO A 236 30.29 9.95 20.18
CA PRO A 236 30.82 11.28 20.51
C PRO A 236 30.37 12.40 19.55
N LEU A 237 29.90 12.06 18.35
CA LEU A 237 29.41 13.02 17.38
C LEU A 237 28.01 13.53 17.76
N VAL A 238 27.21 12.72 18.45
CA VAL A 238 25.86 13.09 18.90
C VAL A 238 25.86 14.33 19.80
N ASP A 239 26.90 14.50 20.60
CA ASP A 239 27.04 15.69 21.47
C ASP A 239 27.28 17.00 20.68
N ARG A 240 27.67 16.90 19.42
CA ARG A 240 27.98 18.01 18.52
C ARG A 240 26.79 18.39 17.62
N VAL A 241 25.73 17.60 17.63
CA VAL A 241 24.53 17.82 16.82
C VAL A 241 23.89 19.14 17.16
N ALA A 242 23.60 19.96 16.16
CA ALA A 242 22.95 21.25 16.27
C ALA A 242 21.44 21.16 16.00
N ASP A 243 21.03 20.28 15.11
CA ASP A 243 19.62 20.04 14.77
C ASP A 243 19.34 18.56 14.47
N ARG A 244 18.08 18.25 14.19
CA ARG A 244 17.63 16.86 13.94
C ARG A 244 18.18 16.29 12.62
N SER A 245 18.52 17.13 11.65
CA SER A 245 19.13 16.66 10.39
C SER A 245 20.57 16.20 10.58
N ASP A 246 21.36 16.90 11.42
CA ASP A 246 22.71 16.45 11.80
C ASP A 246 22.65 15.05 12.44
N LEU A 247 21.66 14.82 13.31
CA LEU A 247 21.48 13.49 13.91
C LEU A 247 21.13 12.43 12.87
N ALA A 248 20.30 12.76 11.89
CA ALA A 248 19.95 11.82 10.83
C ALA A 248 21.17 11.43 10.00
N GLU A 249 22.08 12.37 9.71
CA GLU A 249 23.34 12.08 9.02
C GLU A 249 24.19 11.09 9.83
N ILE A 250 24.32 11.29 11.16
CA ILE A 250 25.03 10.34 12.02
C ILE A 250 24.38 8.96 12.00
N LEU A 251 23.06 8.88 12.01
CA LEU A 251 22.32 7.62 11.92
C LEU A 251 22.53 6.94 10.57
N HIS A 252 22.54 7.70 9.46
CA HIS A 252 22.84 7.19 8.13
C HIS A 252 24.26 6.62 8.06
N GLU A 253 25.25 7.36 8.55
CA GLU A 253 26.65 6.90 8.58
C GLU A 253 26.82 5.64 9.43
N MET A 254 26.21 5.60 10.62
CA MET A 254 26.25 4.43 11.50
C MET A 254 25.60 3.20 10.81
N SER A 255 24.44 3.38 10.22
CA SER A 255 23.70 2.29 9.55
C SER A 255 24.38 1.86 8.25
N GLY A 256 25.04 2.78 7.56
CA GLY A 256 25.81 2.54 6.33
C GLY A 256 26.97 1.56 6.51
N GLU A 257 27.55 1.45 7.73
CA GLU A 257 28.57 0.45 8.05
C GLU A 257 28.09 -1.00 7.79
N LEU A 258 26.78 -1.25 7.90
CA LEU A 258 26.19 -2.57 7.64
C LEU A 258 26.19 -2.96 6.15
N SER A 259 26.41 -2.00 5.25
CA SER A 259 26.40 -2.24 3.80
C SER A 259 25.15 -3.00 3.33
N ALA A 260 23.97 -2.57 3.79
CA ALA A 260 22.68 -3.10 3.41
C ALA A 260 21.74 -1.96 2.98
N LEU A 261 20.94 -2.19 1.94
CA LEU A 261 20.21 -1.10 1.28
C LEU A 261 18.83 -0.79 1.89
N HIS A 262 18.15 -1.76 2.49
CA HIS A 262 16.84 -1.55 3.10
C HIS A 262 16.89 -1.05 4.55
N ILE A 263 17.81 -0.13 4.83
CA ILE A 263 17.87 0.58 6.10
C ILE A 263 17.50 2.03 5.87
N TYR A 264 16.39 2.45 6.46
CA TYR A 264 15.84 3.79 6.27
C TYR A 264 15.91 4.59 7.56
N VAL A 265 16.48 5.77 7.47
CA VAL A 265 16.43 6.77 8.53
C VAL A 265 15.53 7.90 8.03
N ARG A 266 14.46 8.21 8.77
CA ARG A 266 13.56 9.32 8.47
C ARG A 266 13.54 10.30 9.63
N PHE A 267 13.39 11.58 9.28
CA PHE A 267 13.22 12.63 10.27
C PHE A 267 11.94 12.40 11.09
N GLY A 268 12.00 12.78 12.34
CA GLY A 268 10.85 12.84 13.22
C GLY A 268 10.12 14.17 13.16
N ASP A 269 9.65 14.62 14.31
CA ASP A 269 8.95 15.89 14.45
C ASP A 269 9.87 17.04 14.03
N VAL A 270 9.52 17.68 12.92
CA VAL A 270 10.22 18.84 12.39
C VAL A 270 9.38 20.07 12.71
N ARG A 271 10.00 21.06 13.38
CA ARG A 271 9.34 22.35 13.58
C ARG A 271 9.26 23.06 12.22
N GLU A 272 8.06 23.07 11.64
CA GLU A 272 7.82 23.80 10.41
C GLU A 272 7.81 25.31 10.65
N GLY A 273 8.44 26.07 9.74
CA GLY A 273 8.35 27.52 9.75
C GLY A 273 6.93 28.00 9.39
N PRO A 274 6.62 29.27 9.71
CA PRO A 274 5.29 29.83 9.45
C PRO A 274 4.97 29.98 7.96
N GLU A 275 5.98 29.99 7.11
CA GLU A 275 5.83 30.18 5.66
C GLU A 275 6.01 28.87 4.91
N LYS A 276 4.92 28.42 4.28
CA LYS A 276 4.93 27.27 3.36
C LYS A 276 4.76 27.78 1.94
N ILE A 277 5.87 27.90 1.21
CA ILE A 277 5.81 28.22 -0.21
C ILE A 277 5.58 26.94 -1.00
N GLN A 278 4.39 26.81 -1.57
CA GLN A 278 4.04 25.68 -2.44
C GLN A 278 4.02 26.17 -3.89
N PRO A 279 5.00 25.80 -4.73
CA PRO A 279 4.95 26.08 -6.14
C PRO A 279 3.77 25.37 -6.79
N SER A 280 3.34 25.85 -7.96
CA SER A 280 2.29 25.21 -8.73
C SER A 280 2.68 25.15 -10.20
N ALA A 281 2.10 24.23 -10.96
CA ALA A 281 2.44 23.98 -12.35
C ALA A 281 1.21 23.97 -13.26
N LEU A 282 1.41 24.34 -14.53
CA LEU A 282 0.35 24.35 -15.54
C LEU A 282 0.23 23.01 -16.31
N GLY A 283 1.07 22.02 -16.00
CA GLY A 283 1.06 20.75 -16.71
C GLY A 283 1.62 20.86 -18.14
N ALA A 284 2.60 21.73 -18.31
CA ALA A 284 3.26 21.98 -19.58
C ALA A 284 4.72 22.38 -19.39
N ARG A 285 5.53 22.21 -20.44
CA ARG A 285 6.86 22.79 -20.53
C ARG A 285 6.77 24.17 -21.18
N LEU A 286 7.39 25.14 -20.53
CA LEU A 286 7.33 26.53 -20.94
C LEU A 286 8.75 27.07 -21.23
N SER A 287 8.88 27.92 -22.22
CA SER A 287 10.10 28.66 -22.50
C SER A 287 9.82 30.15 -22.67
N ARG A 288 10.86 30.98 -22.50
CA ARG A 288 10.74 32.41 -22.64
C ARG A 288 10.49 32.80 -24.10
N ASP A 289 9.45 33.58 -24.36
CA ASP A 289 9.23 34.21 -25.68
C ASP A 289 9.78 35.65 -25.69
N ALA A 290 10.89 35.87 -26.40
CA ALA A 290 11.56 37.13 -26.41
C ALA A 290 10.75 38.24 -27.13
N ALA A 291 9.88 37.87 -28.07
CA ALA A 291 9.11 38.84 -28.86
C ALA A 291 7.99 39.50 -28.06
N SER A 292 7.24 38.70 -27.29
CA SER A 292 6.11 39.19 -26.47
C SER A 292 6.51 39.51 -25.04
N GLY A 293 7.67 38.99 -24.58
CA GLY A 293 8.08 39.03 -23.19
C GLY A 293 7.28 38.09 -22.31
N GLY A 294 6.50 37.18 -22.87
CA GLY A 294 5.72 36.14 -22.18
C GLY A 294 6.42 34.79 -22.13
N TRP A 295 5.63 33.74 -21.86
CA TRP A 295 6.09 32.35 -21.76
C TRP A 295 5.36 31.49 -22.78
N ARG A 296 6.11 30.98 -23.77
CA ARG A 296 5.58 30.09 -24.80
C ARG A 296 5.34 28.71 -24.24
N VAL A 297 4.22 28.13 -24.60
CA VAL A 297 3.88 26.73 -24.33
C VAL A 297 4.61 25.86 -25.36
N ASP A 298 5.68 25.22 -24.96
CA ASP A 298 6.49 24.38 -25.85
C ASP A 298 5.91 22.97 -25.97
N HIS A 299 5.34 22.46 -24.86
CA HIS A 299 4.75 21.14 -24.83
C HIS A 299 3.70 21.07 -23.72
N ILE A 300 2.53 20.51 -24.03
CA ILE A 300 1.45 20.21 -23.07
C ILE A 300 1.49 18.71 -22.80
N TYR A 301 1.73 18.31 -21.56
CA TYR A 301 1.82 16.89 -21.21
C TYR A 301 0.53 16.16 -21.57
N ALA A 302 0.67 15.11 -22.41
CA ALA A 302 -0.42 14.31 -22.94
C ALA A 302 -0.44 12.93 -22.26
N THR A 303 -1.53 12.62 -21.59
CA THR A 303 -1.76 11.34 -20.94
C THR A 303 -2.78 10.50 -21.72
N ASP A 304 -3.00 9.27 -21.28
CA ASP A 304 -3.98 8.39 -21.89
C ASP A 304 -5.38 9.04 -21.90
N PRO A 305 -6.00 9.24 -23.05
CA PRO A 305 -7.33 9.87 -23.15
C PRO A 305 -8.45 9.03 -22.51
N GLU A 306 -8.23 7.76 -22.23
CA GLU A 306 -9.18 6.93 -21.46
C GLU A 306 -9.27 7.34 -19.98
N TYR A 307 -8.29 8.14 -19.49
CA TYR A 307 -8.25 8.64 -18.12
C TYR A 307 -8.36 10.18 -18.06
N PRO A 308 -9.55 10.76 -18.31
CA PRO A 308 -9.73 12.22 -18.38
C PRO A 308 -9.41 12.95 -17.07
N GLY A 309 -9.35 12.24 -15.94
CA GLY A 309 -8.91 12.78 -14.65
C GLY A 309 -7.43 13.19 -14.63
N GLU A 310 -6.60 12.53 -15.44
CA GLU A 310 -5.14 12.73 -15.53
C GLU A 310 -4.74 13.78 -16.57
N THR A 311 -5.69 14.49 -17.16
CA THR A 311 -5.44 15.45 -18.23
C THR A 311 -4.78 16.74 -17.71
N SER A 312 -3.77 17.24 -18.42
CA SER A 312 -3.14 18.55 -18.16
C SER A 312 -4.19 19.66 -18.02
N PRO A 313 -4.04 20.58 -17.05
CA PRO A 313 -4.92 21.76 -16.93
C PRO A 313 -5.10 22.54 -18.22
N LEU A 314 -4.05 22.62 -19.07
CA LEU A 314 -4.09 23.33 -20.34
C LEU A 314 -4.81 22.55 -21.46
N ALA A 315 -4.91 21.23 -21.34
CA ALA A 315 -5.57 20.35 -22.30
C ALA A 315 -7.03 20.04 -21.95
N LYS A 316 -7.54 20.54 -20.82
CA LYS A 316 -8.93 20.27 -20.39
C LYS A 316 -9.95 20.84 -21.39
N PRO A 317 -11.10 20.19 -21.56
CA PRO A 317 -12.17 20.69 -22.40
C PRO A 317 -12.55 22.15 -22.06
N GLY A 318 -12.64 23.00 -23.08
CA GLY A 318 -12.98 24.41 -22.92
C GLY A 318 -11.80 25.35 -22.66
N VAL A 319 -10.61 24.84 -22.34
CA VAL A 319 -9.39 25.65 -22.12
C VAL A 319 -8.75 26.02 -23.45
N ALA A 320 -8.67 25.11 -24.41
CA ALA A 320 -8.21 25.30 -25.78
C ALA A 320 -6.83 25.99 -25.96
N VAL A 321 -5.91 25.81 -25.00
CA VAL A 321 -4.52 26.22 -25.13
C VAL A 321 -3.78 25.20 -26.01
N LYS A 322 -2.87 25.68 -26.85
CA LYS A 322 -2.09 24.87 -27.79
C LYS A 322 -0.60 25.12 -27.63
N GLU A 323 0.18 24.19 -28.05
CA GLU A 323 1.61 24.36 -28.21
C GLU A 323 1.86 25.51 -29.22
N GLY A 324 2.82 26.39 -28.88
CA GLY A 324 3.08 27.64 -29.61
C GLY A 324 2.30 28.85 -29.10
N ASP A 325 1.24 28.69 -28.30
CA ASP A 325 0.60 29.81 -27.61
C ASP A 325 1.55 30.41 -26.56
N VAL A 326 1.41 31.72 -26.30
CA VAL A 326 2.24 32.43 -25.32
C VAL A 326 1.37 32.94 -24.18
N ILE A 327 1.73 32.62 -22.95
CA ILE A 327 1.14 33.17 -21.75
C ILE A 327 1.75 34.53 -21.50
N VAL A 328 0.96 35.61 -21.64
CA VAL A 328 1.44 37.00 -21.54
C VAL A 328 1.05 37.67 -20.23
N ALA A 329 -0.01 37.16 -19.54
CA ALA A 329 -0.40 37.65 -18.22
C ALA A 329 -1.04 36.57 -17.38
N LEU A 330 -0.97 36.75 -16.07
CA LEU A 330 -1.58 35.92 -15.01
C LEU A 330 -2.44 36.80 -14.11
N ASN A 331 -3.73 36.48 -13.97
CA ASN A 331 -4.69 37.26 -13.16
C ASN A 331 -4.63 38.78 -13.45
N GLY A 332 -4.47 39.15 -14.74
CA GLY A 332 -4.37 40.52 -15.19
C GLY A 332 -2.98 41.18 -15.02
N ARG A 333 -2.00 40.49 -14.44
CA ARG A 333 -0.63 40.98 -14.31
C ARG A 333 0.24 40.47 -15.46
N GLU A 334 0.82 41.38 -16.21
CA GLU A 334 1.70 41.06 -17.35
C GLU A 334 3.02 40.41 -16.92
N LEU A 335 3.41 39.33 -17.62
CA LEU A 335 4.66 38.58 -17.40
C LEU A 335 5.85 39.22 -18.11
N LYS A 336 6.10 40.51 -17.87
CA LYS A 336 7.25 41.23 -18.43
C LYS A 336 8.46 41.07 -17.50
N GLY A 337 9.63 40.76 -18.08
CA GLY A 337 10.88 40.66 -17.32
C GLY A 337 11.43 39.25 -17.19
N ALA A 338 12.23 39.02 -16.15
CA ALA A 338 12.92 37.75 -15.92
C ALA A 338 12.13 36.77 -15.03
N GLU A 339 10.97 37.16 -14.55
CA GLU A 339 10.17 36.35 -13.62
C GLU A 339 9.65 35.06 -14.27
N HIS A 340 9.84 33.94 -13.61
CA HIS A 340 9.30 32.67 -14.06
C HIS A 340 7.81 32.54 -13.64
N PRO A 341 6.92 31.97 -14.49
CA PRO A 341 5.50 31.83 -14.15
C PRO A 341 5.24 31.13 -12.82
N GLN A 342 6.12 30.22 -12.39
CA GLN A 342 5.99 29.52 -11.11
C GLN A 342 6.00 30.45 -9.89
N GLU A 343 6.69 31.59 -9.96
CA GLU A 343 6.68 32.59 -8.87
C GLU A 343 5.27 33.14 -8.65
N TRP A 344 4.52 33.34 -9.72
CA TRP A 344 3.17 33.88 -9.68
C TRP A 344 2.09 32.82 -9.48
N LEU A 345 2.45 31.56 -9.71
CA LEU A 345 1.62 30.40 -9.44
C LEU A 345 1.80 29.87 -8.01
N SER A 346 2.72 30.43 -7.22
CA SER A 346 2.90 30.03 -5.81
C SER A 346 1.58 30.09 -5.06
N GLN A 347 1.27 29.06 -4.29
CA GLN A 347 0.04 28.92 -3.49
C GLN A 347 -1.26 28.88 -4.34
N LYS A 348 -1.19 28.53 -5.64
CA LYS A 348 -2.34 28.51 -6.55
C LYS A 348 -2.80 27.10 -6.95
N ALA A 349 -2.18 26.05 -6.43
CA ALA A 349 -2.61 24.68 -6.70
C ALA A 349 -4.12 24.50 -6.38
N GLY A 350 -4.89 23.99 -7.35
CA GLY A 350 -6.33 23.79 -7.23
C GLY A 350 -7.20 25.06 -7.27
N GLN A 351 -6.62 26.26 -7.22
CA GLN A 351 -7.34 27.53 -7.33
C GLN A 351 -7.54 27.93 -8.79
N GLN A 352 -8.57 28.72 -9.06
CA GLN A 352 -8.76 29.28 -10.40
C GLN A 352 -7.76 30.39 -10.67
N VAL A 353 -7.07 30.31 -11.82
CA VAL A 353 -6.13 31.29 -12.32
C VAL A 353 -6.56 31.70 -13.73
N LEU A 354 -6.62 33.00 -13.98
CA LEU A 354 -6.90 33.57 -15.30
C LEU A 354 -5.57 33.71 -16.06
N LEU A 355 -5.45 33.03 -17.20
CA LEU A 355 -4.33 33.19 -18.13
C LEU A 355 -4.76 34.07 -19.29
N ASP A 356 -3.94 35.07 -19.65
CA ASP A 356 -4.06 35.82 -20.91
C ASP A 356 -3.12 35.16 -21.93
N ILE A 357 -3.71 34.62 -22.97
CA ILE A 357 -3.03 33.83 -24.00
C ILE A 357 -2.95 34.64 -25.31
N LEU A 358 -1.75 34.73 -25.85
CA LEU A 358 -1.46 35.27 -27.19
C LEU A 358 -1.17 34.08 -28.13
N SER A 359 -2.05 33.86 -29.10
CA SER A 359 -1.82 32.81 -30.13
C SER A 359 -0.88 33.28 -31.24
N PRO A 360 -0.22 32.37 -31.98
CA PRO A 360 0.70 32.70 -33.05
C PRO A 360 0.14 33.66 -34.12
N GLY A 361 -1.16 33.73 -34.29
CA GLY A 361 -1.84 34.69 -35.20
C GLY A 361 -2.12 36.07 -34.60
N GLY A 362 -1.62 36.39 -33.39
CA GLY A 362 -1.85 37.67 -32.72
C GLY A 362 -3.19 37.76 -31.96
N LEU A 363 -4.01 36.71 -31.96
CA LEU A 363 -5.28 36.69 -31.23
C LEU A 363 -5.01 36.55 -29.72
N ARG A 364 -5.55 37.49 -28.95
CA ARG A 364 -5.57 37.40 -27.48
C ARG A 364 -6.88 36.81 -26.98
N ARG A 365 -6.79 35.94 -25.96
CA ARG A 365 -7.93 35.37 -25.29
C ARG A 365 -7.61 35.06 -23.84
N ASN A 366 -8.63 35.00 -23.00
CA ASN A 366 -8.51 34.62 -21.60
C ASN A 366 -9.01 33.19 -21.41
N VAL A 367 -8.30 32.42 -20.59
CA VAL A 367 -8.68 31.08 -20.18
C VAL A 367 -8.54 30.92 -18.67
N LEU A 368 -9.47 30.17 -18.07
CA LEU A 368 -9.42 29.81 -16.65
C LEU A 368 -8.85 28.40 -16.51
N VAL A 369 -7.84 28.27 -15.67
CA VAL A 369 -7.21 27.00 -15.36
C VAL A 369 -7.08 26.80 -13.84
N LYS A 370 -6.89 25.57 -13.40
CA LYS A 370 -6.51 25.24 -12.03
C LYS A 370 -5.13 24.60 -12.06
N PRO A 371 -4.08 25.31 -11.62
CA PRO A 371 -2.73 24.76 -11.56
C PRO A 371 -2.65 23.52 -10.67
N LEU A 372 -1.70 22.65 -10.96
CA LEU A 372 -1.40 21.42 -10.23
C LEU A 372 -0.46 21.71 -9.06
N SER A 373 -0.53 20.86 -8.02
CA SER A 373 0.55 20.77 -7.02
C SER A 373 1.83 20.19 -7.66
N PRO A 374 3.00 20.32 -7.02
CA PRO A 374 4.24 19.74 -7.52
C PRO A 374 4.13 18.21 -7.72
N GLU A 375 3.49 17.53 -6.78
CA GLU A 375 3.26 16.08 -6.82
C GLU A 375 2.38 15.71 -8.03
N SER A 376 1.24 16.39 -8.20
CA SER A 376 0.35 16.15 -9.34
C SER A 376 1.01 16.47 -10.68
N ALA A 377 1.92 17.46 -10.71
CA ALA A 377 2.67 17.78 -11.92
C ALA A 377 3.76 16.73 -12.24
N ALA A 378 4.35 16.12 -11.20
CA ALA A 378 5.28 15.00 -11.37
C ALA A 378 4.56 13.76 -11.89
N GLU A 379 3.40 13.44 -11.29
CA GLU A 379 2.54 12.33 -11.73
C GLU A 379 2.09 12.50 -13.19
N LEU A 380 1.68 13.70 -13.59
CA LEU A 380 1.28 13.99 -14.97
C LEU A 380 2.43 13.72 -15.96
N ARG A 381 3.66 14.14 -15.64
CA ARG A 381 4.83 13.87 -16.48
C ARG A 381 5.16 12.39 -16.55
N TYR A 382 4.99 11.68 -15.45
CA TYR A 382 5.22 10.25 -15.40
C TYR A 382 4.17 9.49 -16.22
N ALA A 383 2.91 9.86 -16.11
CA ALA A 383 1.81 9.28 -16.90
C ALA A 383 1.99 9.52 -18.42
N GLU A 384 2.51 10.69 -18.83
CA GLU A 384 2.89 10.91 -20.23
C GLU A 384 4.02 9.98 -20.67
N TRP A 385 5.04 9.80 -19.84
CA TRP A 385 6.13 8.88 -20.16
C TRP A 385 5.61 7.46 -20.39
N GLU A 386 4.77 6.94 -19.50
CA GLU A 386 4.15 5.61 -19.65
C GLU A 386 3.32 5.51 -20.94
N TYR A 387 2.43 6.47 -21.14
CA TYR A 387 1.56 6.51 -22.31
C TYR A 387 2.34 6.53 -23.61
N THR A 388 3.41 7.35 -23.69
CA THR A 388 4.27 7.41 -24.87
C THR A 388 5.06 6.12 -25.09
N ARG A 389 5.48 5.41 -24.05
CA ARG A 389 6.13 4.08 -24.16
C ARG A 389 5.16 3.03 -24.70
N ARG A 390 3.91 3.05 -24.23
CA ARG A 390 2.86 2.18 -24.78
C ARG A 390 2.65 2.44 -26.27
N LEU A 391 2.45 3.69 -26.67
CA LEU A 391 2.26 4.05 -28.07
C LEU A 391 3.46 3.67 -28.95
N GLU A 392 4.67 3.88 -28.47
CA GLU A 392 5.88 3.50 -29.21
C GLU A 392 6.00 1.97 -29.32
N THR A 393 5.65 1.21 -28.29
CA THR A 393 5.58 -0.26 -28.34
C THR A 393 4.57 -0.74 -29.39
N GLU A 394 3.39 -0.14 -29.41
CA GLU A 394 2.34 -0.48 -30.39
C GLU A 394 2.80 -0.20 -31.82
N LYS A 395 3.47 0.94 -32.03
CA LYS A 395 3.99 1.36 -33.31
C LYS A 395 5.13 0.44 -33.79
N LEU A 396 6.17 0.26 -32.96
CA LEU A 396 7.31 -0.61 -33.28
C LEU A 396 6.87 -2.07 -33.44
N GLY A 397 6.01 -2.55 -32.56
CA GLY A 397 5.45 -3.90 -32.56
C GLY A 397 4.37 -4.15 -33.61
N GLN A 398 4.00 -3.14 -34.42
CA GLN A 398 2.95 -3.23 -35.45
C GLN A 398 1.63 -3.79 -34.89
N GLY A 399 1.28 -3.39 -33.66
CA GLY A 399 0.09 -3.85 -32.96
C GLY A 399 0.12 -5.30 -32.47
N LYS A 400 1.21 -6.05 -32.66
CA LYS A 400 1.39 -7.45 -32.23
C LYS A 400 1.95 -7.58 -30.81
N ILE A 401 2.57 -6.52 -30.28
CA ILE A 401 3.24 -6.50 -28.99
C ILE A 401 2.48 -5.54 -28.06
N GLY A 402 2.13 -6.04 -26.88
CA GLY A 402 1.55 -5.28 -25.80
C GLY A 402 2.61 -4.66 -24.88
N TYR A 403 2.19 -3.72 -24.05
CA TYR A 403 3.02 -3.05 -23.06
C TYR A 403 2.29 -2.97 -21.73
N VAL A 404 3.00 -3.25 -20.65
CA VAL A 404 2.56 -3.08 -19.26
C VAL A 404 3.69 -2.42 -18.50
N HIS A 405 3.38 -1.37 -17.76
CA HIS A 405 4.30 -0.76 -16.81
C HIS A 405 3.77 -0.87 -15.39
N LEU A 406 4.67 -1.15 -14.44
CA LEU A 406 4.34 -1.24 -13.02
C LEU A 406 5.23 -0.26 -12.24
N ARG A 407 4.62 0.77 -11.66
CA ARG A 407 5.34 1.82 -10.89
C ARG A 407 5.88 1.31 -9.55
N ASN A 408 5.19 0.34 -8.98
CA ASN A 408 5.56 -0.33 -7.73
C ASN A 408 4.97 -1.75 -7.72
N MET A 409 5.19 -2.47 -6.62
CA MET A 409 4.65 -3.81 -6.40
C MET A 409 3.71 -3.84 -5.19
N GLY A 410 2.87 -2.80 -5.07
CA GLY A 410 1.86 -2.65 -4.02
C GLY A 410 0.44 -3.07 -4.48
N PRO A 411 -0.57 -2.83 -3.65
CA PRO A 411 -1.97 -3.08 -4.02
C PRO A 411 -2.43 -2.35 -5.28
N GLU A 412 -1.91 -1.14 -5.51
CA GLU A 412 -2.20 -0.30 -6.68
C GLU A 412 -1.71 -0.98 -7.96
N SER A 413 -0.57 -1.65 -7.93
CA SER A 413 -0.01 -2.35 -9.09
C SER A 413 -0.89 -3.51 -9.58
N ILE A 414 -1.73 -4.09 -8.71
CA ILE A 414 -2.73 -5.09 -9.12
C ILE A 414 -3.82 -4.42 -9.97
N LEU A 415 -4.19 -3.18 -9.67
CA LEU A 415 -5.14 -2.40 -10.47
C LEU A 415 -4.51 -1.97 -11.80
N GLU A 416 -3.27 -1.50 -11.80
CA GLU A 416 -2.49 -1.17 -13.00
C GLU A 416 -2.35 -2.41 -13.89
N TRP A 417 -1.95 -3.54 -13.33
CA TRP A 417 -1.92 -4.82 -14.04
C TRP A 417 -3.27 -5.17 -14.67
N ALA A 418 -4.36 -5.04 -13.92
CA ALA A 418 -5.69 -5.35 -14.44
C ALA A 418 -6.10 -4.41 -15.57
N ARG A 419 -5.69 -3.14 -15.50
CA ARG A 419 -5.96 -2.12 -16.51
C ARG A 419 -5.17 -2.35 -17.80
N GLU A 420 -3.91 -2.73 -17.69
CA GLU A 420 -2.98 -2.78 -18.81
C GLU A 420 -2.80 -4.17 -19.42
N PHE A 421 -2.78 -5.22 -18.60
CA PHE A 421 -2.56 -6.59 -19.07
C PHE A 421 -3.77 -7.18 -19.81
N TYR A 422 -4.99 -7.02 -19.28
CA TYR A 422 -6.16 -7.66 -19.88
C TYR A 422 -6.51 -7.14 -21.28
N PRO A 423 -6.28 -5.89 -21.67
CA PRO A 423 -6.44 -5.46 -23.06
C PRO A 423 -5.42 -6.07 -24.04
N VAL A 424 -4.29 -6.57 -23.55
CA VAL A 424 -3.17 -7.05 -24.38
C VAL A 424 -2.82 -8.53 -24.16
N PHE A 425 -3.57 -9.26 -23.34
CA PHE A 425 -3.25 -10.65 -22.96
C PHE A 425 -3.21 -11.62 -24.15
N ASP A 426 -3.83 -11.31 -25.27
CA ASP A 426 -3.90 -12.12 -26.48
C ASP A 426 -2.88 -11.72 -27.56
N LYS A 427 -2.07 -10.69 -27.29
CA LYS A 427 -0.98 -10.27 -28.19
C LYS A 427 0.08 -11.37 -28.35
N GLN A 428 0.86 -11.27 -29.42
CA GLN A 428 1.93 -12.23 -29.73
C GLN A 428 3.20 -12.01 -28.93
N GLY A 429 3.41 -10.79 -28.42
CA GLY A 429 4.48 -10.41 -27.52
C GLY A 429 3.98 -9.44 -26.44
N LEU A 430 4.69 -9.40 -25.32
CA LEU A 430 4.44 -8.45 -24.23
C LEU A 430 5.75 -7.94 -23.64
N VAL A 431 5.90 -6.63 -23.59
CA VAL A 431 6.93 -5.95 -22.81
C VAL A 431 6.36 -5.63 -21.44
N ILE A 432 7.05 -6.04 -20.39
CA ILE A 432 6.76 -5.65 -19.01
C ILE A 432 7.89 -4.71 -18.57
N ASP A 433 7.55 -3.45 -18.39
CA ASP A 433 8.51 -2.39 -18.07
C ASP A 433 8.58 -2.19 -16.56
N MET A 434 9.68 -2.62 -15.97
CA MET A 434 9.99 -2.51 -14.55
C MET A 434 10.91 -1.33 -14.22
N ARG A 435 11.24 -0.50 -15.20
CA ARG A 435 12.05 0.70 -14.96
C ARG A 435 11.36 1.60 -13.95
N HIS A 436 12.12 2.15 -13.03
CA HIS A 436 11.62 3.02 -11.95
C HIS A 436 10.65 2.34 -10.96
N ASN A 437 10.50 1.02 -11.00
CA ASN A 437 9.69 0.29 -10.05
C ASN A 437 10.30 0.35 -8.65
N ARG A 438 9.51 0.80 -7.67
CA ARG A 438 9.99 1.06 -6.30
C ARG A 438 9.82 -0.13 -5.34
N GLY A 439 9.47 -1.31 -5.88
CA GLY A 439 9.26 -2.50 -5.07
C GLY A 439 7.91 -2.54 -4.36
N GLY A 440 7.77 -3.50 -3.47
CA GLY A 440 6.54 -3.82 -2.73
C GLY A 440 6.52 -5.27 -2.28
N ASN A 441 5.44 -6.01 -2.58
CA ASN A 441 5.28 -7.43 -2.26
C ASN A 441 4.17 -8.09 -3.10
N THR A 442 4.22 -7.98 -4.43
CA THR A 442 3.23 -8.58 -5.34
C THR A 442 3.83 -9.37 -6.48
N ASP A 443 5.16 -9.55 -6.52
CA ASP A 443 5.89 -10.30 -7.54
C ASP A 443 5.30 -11.68 -7.79
N SER A 444 5.09 -12.45 -6.72
CA SER A 444 4.60 -13.82 -6.77
C SER A 444 3.20 -13.92 -7.37
N TRP A 445 2.34 -12.93 -7.11
CA TRP A 445 1.01 -12.88 -7.68
C TRP A 445 1.07 -12.66 -9.21
N ILE A 446 1.89 -11.71 -9.67
CA ILE A 446 2.04 -11.39 -11.09
C ILE A 446 2.74 -12.54 -11.83
N LEU A 447 3.83 -13.08 -11.28
CA LEU A 447 4.53 -14.24 -11.84
C LEU A 447 3.60 -15.45 -11.95
N GLY A 448 2.75 -15.68 -10.95
CA GLY A 448 1.72 -16.73 -10.98
C GLY A 448 0.72 -16.57 -12.12
N ARG A 449 0.41 -15.32 -12.54
CA ARG A 449 -0.43 -15.06 -13.72
C ARG A 449 0.31 -15.36 -15.03
N LEU A 450 1.57 -15.00 -15.11
CA LEU A 450 2.40 -15.25 -16.29
C LEU A 450 2.76 -16.74 -16.48
N LEU A 451 2.83 -17.52 -15.41
CA LEU A 451 3.06 -18.96 -15.45
C LEU A 451 1.86 -19.78 -15.95
N ARG A 452 0.68 -19.19 -16.07
CA ARG A 452 -0.50 -19.89 -16.58
C ARG A 452 -0.30 -20.29 -18.03
N LYS A 453 -0.61 -21.57 -18.34
CA LYS A 453 -0.48 -22.13 -19.69
C LYS A 453 -1.82 -22.62 -20.20
N ALA A 454 -2.22 -22.16 -21.39
CA ALA A 454 -3.36 -22.70 -22.08
C ALA A 454 -3.09 -24.17 -22.46
N TRP A 455 -3.96 -25.09 -22.06
CA TRP A 455 -3.78 -26.53 -22.32
C TRP A 455 -4.89 -27.13 -23.18
N PHE A 456 -6.02 -26.41 -23.39
CA PHE A 456 -7.01 -26.70 -24.42
C PHE A 456 -7.74 -25.41 -24.85
N HIS A 457 -8.54 -25.50 -25.90
CA HIS A 457 -9.29 -24.38 -26.44
C HIS A 457 -10.77 -24.72 -26.55
N TRP A 458 -11.60 -23.73 -26.23
CA TRP A 458 -13.04 -23.81 -26.44
C TRP A 458 -13.36 -23.43 -27.88
N SER A 459 -14.19 -24.25 -28.56
CA SER A 459 -14.73 -23.97 -29.89
C SER A 459 -16.24 -23.77 -29.82
N PRO A 460 -16.73 -22.55 -29.68
CA PRO A 460 -18.17 -22.28 -29.68
C PRO A 460 -18.76 -22.55 -31.07
N ARG A 461 -20.10 -22.66 -31.17
CA ARG A 461 -20.80 -22.81 -32.44
C ARG A 461 -20.57 -21.61 -33.36
N ALA A 462 -20.55 -20.42 -32.79
CA ALA A 462 -20.27 -19.15 -33.44
C ALA A 462 -19.25 -18.37 -32.65
N GLY A 463 -18.40 -17.58 -33.32
CA GLY A 463 -17.31 -16.82 -32.72
C GLY A 463 -15.96 -17.51 -32.85
N GLN A 464 -14.93 -16.86 -32.26
CA GLN A 464 -13.55 -17.35 -32.32
C GLN A 464 -13.27 -18.34 -31.18
N PRO A 465 -12.38 -19.32 -31.39
CA PRO A 465 -11.87 -20.16 -30.30
C PRO A 465 -11.20 -19.31 -29.20
N TYR A 466 -11.34 -19.73 -27.95
CA TYR A 466 -10.67 -19.13 -26.82
C TYR A 466 -10.05 -20.18 -25.89
N SER A 467 -9.01 -19.80 -25.18
CA SER A 467 -8.19 -20.74 -24.41
C SER A 467 -8.77 -21.03 -23.03
N ASN A 468 -8.66 -22.28 -22.57
CA ASN A 468 -8.75 -22.61 -21.15
C ASN A 468 -7.48 -22.17 -20.44
N MET A 469 -7.56 -22.01 -19.11
CA MET A 469 -6.72 -21.08 -18.36
C MET A 469 -6.91 -19.69 -18.96
N GLN A 470 -8.14 -19.20 -18.88
CA GLN A 470 -8.54 -17.89 -19.44
C GLN A 470 -7.52 -16.82 -19.04
N TYR A 471 -7.24 -15.91 -19.97
CA TYR A 471 -6.23 -14.86 -19.81
C TYR A 471 -4.80 -15.39 -19.59
N ALA A 472 -4.49 -16.66 -19.83
CA ALA A 472 -3.11 -17.10 -19.92
C ALA A 472 -2.43 -16.42 -21.11
N PHE A 473 -1.34 -15.73 -20.86
CA PHE A 473 -0.55 -15.14 -21.94
C PHE A 473 0.17 -16.25 -22.72
N ARG A 474 0.00 -16.29 -24.04
CA ARG A 474 0.55 -17.36 -24.89
C ARG A 474 1.71 -16.91 -25.76
N GLY A 475 1.90 -15.61 -25.89
CA GLY A 475 2.97 -15.00 -26.68
C GLY A 475 4.35 -15.09 -26.02
N HIS A 476 5.26 -14.28 -26.52
CA HIS A 476 6.62 -14.13 -25.98
C HIS A 476 6.68 -12.95 -25.03
N LEU A 477 7.51 -13.06 -23.98
CA LEU A 477 7.63 -12.08 -22.91
C LEU A 477 9.04 -11.50 -22.87
N ALA A 478 9.15 -10.22 -22.58
CA ALA A 478 10.40 -9.54 -22.25
C ALA A 478 10.17 -8.57 -21.09
N VAL A 479 11.17 -8.43 -20.21
CA VAL A 479 11.19 -7.46 -19.12
C VAL A 479 12.24 -6.41 -19.43
N ILE A 480 11.95 -5.15 -19.11
CA ILE A 480 12.93 -4.05 -19.12
C ILE A 480 13.14 -3.59 -17.68
N CYS A 481 14.39 -3.42 -17.27
CA CYS A 481 14.77 -2.90 -15.96
C CYS A 481 15.84 -1.80 -16.07
N ASN A 482 16.02 -1.04 -15.01
CA ASN A 482 17.11 -0.07 -14.90
C ASN A 482 17.60 0.04 -13.44
N GLU A 483 18.56 0.92 -13.21
CA GLU A 483 19.16 1.18 -11.89
C GLU A 483 18.18 1.68 -10.82
N PHE A 484 16.97 2.08 -11.23
CA PHE A 484 15.87 2.48 -10.33
C PHE A 484 14.83 1.37 -10.11
N THR A 485 15.01 0.21 -10.74
CA THR A 485 14.22 -0.99 -10.43
C THR A 485 14.72 -1.53 -9.09
N ALA A 486 13.85 -1.55 -8.07
CA ALA A 486 14.26 -1.80 -6.69
C ALA A 486 13.39 -2.87 -6.00
N SER A 487 14.00 -3.55 -5.02
CA SER A 487 13.29 -4.42 -4.07
C SER A 487 12.46 -5.50 -4.76
N ASP A 488 11.15 -5.57 -4.53
CA ASP A 488 10.24 -6.54 -5.16
C ASP A 488 10.18 -6.44 -6.70
N GLY A 489 10.53 -5.26 -7.27
CA GLY A 489 10.75 -5.11 -8.71
C GLY A 489 11.96 -5.91 -9.21
N GLU A 490 12.99 -6.04 -8.38
CA GLU A 490 14.15 -6.90 -8.64
C GLU A 490 13.78 -8.37 -8.47
N ALA A 491 13.05 -8.72 -7.39
CA ALA A 491 12.52 -10.06 -7.17
C ALA A 491 11.69 -10.55 -8.35
N PHE A 492 10.79 -9.69 -8.85
CA PHE A 492 10.00 -9.98 -10.05
C PHE A 492 10.89 -10.24 -11.27
N SER A 493 11.87 -9.37 -11.54
CA SER A 493 12.74 -9.47 -12.71
C SER A 493 13.64 -10.71 -12.66
N GLU A 494 14.20 -11.05 -11.49
CA GLU A 494 14.98 -12.27 -11.29
C GLU A 494 14.10 -13.51 -11.36
N GLY A 495 12.94 -13.47 -10.70
CA GLY A 495 11.96 -14.56 -10.75
C GLY A 495 11.48 -14.83 -12.18
N PHE A 496 11.21 -13.79 -12.97
CA PHE A 496 10.84 -13.89 -14.38
C PHE A 496 11.89 -14.66 -15.18
N ARG A 497 13.17 -14.33 -15.01
CA ARG A 497 14.29 -15.00 -15.67
C ARG A 497 14.46 -16.45 -15.19
N ARG A 498 14.50 -16.70 -13.86
CA ARG A 498 14.69 -18.04 -13.28
C ARG A 498 13.54 -19.00 -13.60
N LEU A 499 12.33 -18.49 -13.74
CA LEU A 499 11.15 -19.27 -14.15
C LEU A 499 11.10 -19.52 -15.68
N GLY A 500 12.08 -19.02 -16.44
CA GLY A 500 12.18 -19.25 -17.88
C GLY A 500 11.08 -18.56 -18.69
N LEU A 501 10.52 -17.45 -18.20
CA LEU A 501 9.45 -16.72 -18.86
C LEU A 501 9.92 -15.90 -20.06
N GLY A 502 11.15 -15.40 -20.04
CA GLY A 502 11.75 -14.60 -21.11
C GLY A 502 13.09 -13.99 -20.70
N LYS A 503 13.54 -12.98 -21.44
CA LYS A 503 14.78 -12.26 -21.19
C LYS A 503 14.53 -10.92 -20.53
N VAL A 504 15.51 -10.47 -19.73
CA VAL A 504 15.58 -9.16 -19.08
C VAL A 504 16.53 -8.26 -19.86
N PHE A 505 16.10 -7.06 -20.19
CA PHE A 505 16.82 -6.03 -20.93
C PHE A 505 17.05 -4.81 -20.05
N GLY A 506 18.10 -4.04 -20.33
CA GLY A 506 18.32 -2.76 -19.68
C GLY A 506 19.66 -2.62 -18.99
N THR A 507 19.68 -2.02 -17.81
CA THR A 507 20.86 -1.85 -16.97
C THR A 507 20.69 -2.57 -15.64
N ARG A 508 21.82 -2.80 -14.92
CA ARG A 508 21.82 -3.40 -13.59
C ARG A 508 20.87 -2.67 -12.64
N THR A 509 20.11 -3.43 -11.88
CA THR A 509 19.12 -2.89 -10.93
C THR A 509 19.77 -2.36 -9.64
N TRP A 510 18.96 -1.81 -8.73
CA TRP A 510 19.39 -1.14 -7.50
C TRP A 510 20.27 -2.03 -6.58
N GLY A 511 19.86 -3.26 -6.33
CA GLY A 511 20.60 -4.23 -5.54
C GLY A 511 20.15 -4.38 -4.10
N GLY A 512 18.90 -4.07 -3.77
CA GLY A 512 18.37 -4.19 -2.42
C GLY A 512 17.30 -5.25 -2.29
N GLN A 513 17.59 -6.37 -1.60
CA GLN A 513 16.68 -7.50 -1.48
C GLN A 513 16.49 -8.03 -0.06
N ILE A 514 17.15 -7.49 0.95
CA ILE A 514 16.84 -7.83 2.33
C ILE A 514 15.55 -7.13 2.73
N TRP A 515 14.52 -7.90 3.08
CA TRP A 515 13.18 -7.37 3.31
C TRP A 515 13.01 -6.76 4.69
N LEU A 516 12.11 -5.76 4.76
CA LEU A 516 11.65 -5.15 6.00
C LEU A 516 10.41 -5.89 6.51
N ASN A 517 10.38 -6.24 7.79
CA ASN A 517 9.21 -6.84 8.40
C ASN A 517 8.31 -5.81 9.10
N ALA A 518 8.90 -4.82 9.75
CA ALA A 518 8.16 -3.78 10.47
C ALA A 518 8.86 -2.43 10.43
N GLN A 519 8.05 -1.38 10.39
CA GLN A 519 8.53 -0.03 10.64
C GLN A 519 8.67 0.20 12.14
N ARG A 520 9.77 0.82 12.55
CA ARG A 520 10.06 1.10 13.94
C ARG A 520 10.19 2.60 14.15
N TRP A 521 9.34 3.10 15.03
CA TRP A 521 9.26 4.52 15.32
C TRP A 521 10.16 4.89 16.49
N LEU A 522 10.83 6.02 16.35
CA LEU A 522 11.64 6.67 17.40
C LEU A 522 10.74 7.60 18.22
N ILE A 523 11.25 8.08 19.34
CA ILE A 523 10.47 8.89 20.27
C ILE A 523 9.91 10.19 19.65
N ASP A 524 10.61 10.73 18.66
CA ASP A 524 10.25 11.94 17.91
C ASP A 524 9.38 11.67 16.67
N ASN A 525 8.68 10.54 16.59
CA ASN A 525 7.99 10.05 15.41
C ASN A 525 8.88 9.84 14.15
N GLY A 526 10.19 9.92 14.32
CA GLY A 526 11.16 9.52 13.33
C GLY A 526 11.22 7.99 13.18
N MET A 527 11.97 7.52 12.22
CA MET A 527 12.11 6.08 11.95
C MET A 527 13.58 5.73 11.73
N CYS A 528 14.00 4.60 12.30
CA CYS A 528 15.16 3.86 11.86
C CYS A 528 14.71 2.42 11.62
N SER A 529 14.78 1.92 10.39
CA SER A 529 14.40 0.54 10.08
C SER A 529 15.62 -0.36 10.03
N ALA A 530 15.42 -1.65 10.28
CA ALA A 530 16.40 -2.68 10.02
C ALA A 530 16.03 -3.50 8.81
N ALA A 531 17.01 -3.98 8.06
CA ALA A 531 16.86 -5.00 7.04
C ALA A 531 16.79 -6.36 7.76
N GLU A 532 15.60 -7.00 7.81
CA GLU A 532 15.30 -8.07 8.78
C GLU A 532 15.26 -9.47 8.16
N ILE A 533 14.96 -9.61 6.86
CA ILE A 533 14.73 -10.90 6.21
C ILE A 533 15.60 -11.02 4.97
N GLY A 534 16.66 -11.79 5.06
CA GLY A 534 17.55 -12.10 3.94
C GLY A 534 16.88 -13.04 2.92
N VAL A 535 17.21 -12.87 1.65
CA VAL A 535 16.66 -13.66 0.53
C VAL A 535 17.76 -14.50 -0.10
N TYR A 536 17.50 -15.80 -0.25
CA TYR A 536 18.42 -16.74 -0.88
C TYR A 536 17.72 -17.65 -1.88
N SER A 537 18.47 -18.15 -2.83
CA SER A 537 18.00 -19.01 -3.90
C SER A 537 17.75 -20.46 -3.44
N PRO A 538 17.00 -21.28 -4.23
CA PRO A 538 16.92 -22.72 -3.99
C PRO A 538 18.27 -23.45 -3.97
N GLU A 539 19.29 -22.87 -4.61
CA GLU A 539 20.67 -23.39 -4.63
C GLU A 539 21.44 -23.05 -3.34
N GLY A 540 20.89 -22.20 -2.46
CA GLY A 540 21.49 -21.81 -1.19
C GLY A 540 22.43 -20.61 -1.26
N GLU A 541 22.30 -19.78 -2.30
CA GLU A 541 23.09 -18.56 -2.51
C GLU A 541 22.28 -17.31 -2.19
N TRP A 542 22.89 -16.31 -1.55
CA TRP A 542 22.26 -15.01 -1.34
C TRP A 542 21.96 -14.33 -2.67
N LEU A 543 20.78 -13.74 -2.81
CA LEU A 543 20.32 -13.12 -4.04
C LEU A 543 20.30 -11.61 -3.93
N ILE A 544 20.76 -10.94 -4.99
CA ILE A 544 20.49 -9.52 -5.33
C ILE A 544 21.17 -8.52 -4.39
N GLU A 545 21.09 -8.71 -3.07
CA GLU A 545 21.61 -7.72 -2.12
C GLU A 545 23.07 -7.36 -2.41
N GLY A 546 23.32 -6.05 -2.55
CA GLY A 546 24.62 -5.48 -2.91
C GLY A 546 25.07 -5.66 -4.36
N THR A 547 24.43 -6.56 -5.13
CA THR A 547 24.83 -6.88 -6.51
C THR A 547 23.83 -6.40 -7.56
N GLY A 548 22.54 -6.36 -7.23
CA GLY A 548 21.47 -6.14 -8.20
C GLY A 548 21.29 -7.32 -9.15
N ILE A 549 20.47 -7.09 -10.17
CA ILE A 549 20.25 -8.03 -11.28
C ILE A 549 20.95 -7.49 -12.51
N GLU A 550 21.89 -8.25 -13.03
CA GLU A 550 22.44 -8.00 -14.36
C GLU A 550 21.44 -8.48 -15.42
N PRO A 551 20.99 -7.62 -16.35
CA PRO A 551 20.09 -8.04 -17.41
C PRO A 551 20.75 -9.04 -18.35
N ASP A 552 19.95 -9.89 -19.02
CA ASP A 552 20.43 -10.82 -20.04
C ASP A 552 20.98 -10.09 -21.27
N VAL A 553 20.47 -8.89 -21.52
CA VAL A 553 20.89 -8.02 -22.61
C VAL A 553 21.09 -6.62 -22.06
N THR A 554 22.33 -6.23 -21.88
CA THR A 554 22.69 -4.89 -21.40
C THR A 554 22.46 -3.85 -22.50
N VAL A 555 21.57 -2.90 -22.24
CA VAL A 555 21.27 -1.75 -23.11
C VAL A 555 21.04 -0.54 -22.23
N ASP A 556 21.71 0.55 -22.54
CA ASP A 556 21.57 1.80 -21.79
C ASP A 556 20.87 2.87 -22.64
N ASN A 557 20.04 3.68 -21.98
CA ASN A 557 19.40 4.85 -22.55
C ASN A 557 20.30 6.09 -22.37
N LEU A 558 21.12 6.39 -23.36
CA LEU A 558 22.04 7.51 -23.28
C LEU A 558 21.28 8.85 -23.16
N PRO A 559 21.65 9.75 -22.25
CA PRO A 559 20.88 10.94 -21.91
C PRO A 559 20.49 11.82 -23.10
N HIS A 560 21.42 12.09 -24.02
CA HIS A 560 21.16 12.93 -25.19
C HIS A 560 20.17 12.28 -26.18
N ALA A 561 20.32 10.97 -26.44
CA ALA A 561 19.42 10.24 -27.32
C ALA A 561 18.01 10.15 -26.70
N THR A 562 17.92 9.90 -25.39
CA THR A 562 16.67 9.85 -24.63
C THR A 562 15.97 11.21 -24.63
N PHE A 563 16.71 12.30 -24.44
CA PHE A 563 16.16 13.65 -24.58
C PHE A 563 15.63 13.93 -25.98
N GLY A 564 16.26 13.35 -27.01
CA GLY A 564 15.80 13.38 -28.40
C GLY A 564 14.62 12.44 -28.72
N GLY A 565 14.13 11.68 -27.72
CA GLY A 565 12.96 10.80 -27.85
C GLY A 565 13.28 9.33 -28.19
N SER A 566 14.56 8.90 -28.21
CA SER A 566 14.97 7.51 -28.42
C SER A 566 14.86 6.73 -27.11
N ASP A 567 14.40 5.48 -27.18
CA ASP A 567 14.37 4.52 -26.06
C ASP A 567 15.01 3.20 -26.50
N ALA A 568 16.34 3.15 -26.43
CA ALA A 568 17.11 1.99 -26.89
C ALA A 568 16.77 0.72 -26.14
N GLN A 569 16.42 0.80 -24.86
CA GLN A 569 16.01 -0.35 -24.05
C GLN A 569 14.68 -0.93 -24.57
N LEU A 570 13.70 -0.08 -24.81
CA LEU A 570 12.40 -0.48 -25.37
C LEU A 570 12.56 -1.05 -26.78
N GLU A 571 13.31 -0.38 -27.64
CA GLU A 571 13.59 -0.82 -29.01
C GLU A 571 14.24 -2.20 -29.04
N ALA A 572 15.22 -2.47 -28.17
CA ALA A 572 15.90 -3.76 -28.07
C ALA A 572 14.94 -4.88 -27.63
N ALA A 573 14.10 -4.64 -26.63
CA ALA A 573 13.11 -5.60 -26.17
C ALA A 573 12.06 -5.90 -27.23
N VAL A 574 11.52 -4.87 -27.89
CA VAL A 574 10.54 -5.03 -28.98
C VAL A 574 11.14 -5.80 -30.17
N LYS A 575 12.36 -5.46 -30.59
CA LYS A 575 13.06 -6.18 -31.66
C LYS A 575 13.25 -7.66 -31.33
N HIS A 576 13.67 -7.96 -30.11
CA HIS A 576 13.80 -9.36 -29.65
C HIS A 576 12.47 -10.11 -29.71
N LEU A 577 11.39 -9.49 -29.29
CA LEU A 577 10.05 -10.10 -29.38
C LEU A 577 9.62 -10.30 -30.82
N GLN A 578 9.90 -9.39 -31.73
CA GLN A 578 9.62 -9.55 -33.18
C GLN A 578 10.36 -10.76 -33.76
N GLU A 579 11.65 -10.91 -33.46
CA GLU A 579 12.46 -12.05 -33.89
C GLU A 579 11.89 -13.39 -33.36
N LEU A 580 11.43 -13.40 -32.09
CA LEU A 580 10.79 -14.59 -31.50
C LEU A 580 9.44 -14.90 -32.14
N ILE A 581 8.61 -13.88 -32.40
CA ILE A 581 7.30 -14.04 -33.05
C ILE A 581 7.46 -14.63 -34.47
N GLU A 582 8.47 -14.19 -35.22
CA GLU A 582 8.77 -14.73 -36.55
C GLU A 582 9.27 -16.19 -36.50
N LYS A 583 10.14 -16.50 -35.54
CA LYS A 583 10.77 -17.81 -35.39
C LYS A 583 9.83 -18.86 -34.79
N ASP A 584 9.03 -18.48 -33.82
CA ASP A 584 8.12 -19.35 -33.05
C ASP A 584 6.73 -18.69 -32.93
N PRO A 585 5.96 -18.60 -34.01
CA PRO A 585 4.62 -18.04 -33.97
C PRO A 585 3.68 -18.94 -33.15
N ARG A 586 2.90 -18.34 -32.27
CA ARG A 586 1.99 -19.03 -31.32
C ARG A 586 0.53 -18.67 -31.56
N PRO A 587 -0.06 -18.95 -32.73
CA PRO A 587 -1.45 -18.65 -33.01
C PRO A 587 -2.39 -19.47 -32.11
N VAL A 588 -3.66 -19.07 -32.02
CA VAL A 588 -4.71 -19.93 -31.48
C VAL A 588 -4.93 -21.05 -32.48
N PRO A 589 -4.79 -22.33 -32.10
CA PRO A 589 -5.04 -23.46 -33.01
C PRO A 589 -6.47 -23.40 -33.52
N GLN A 590 -6.63 -23.73 -34.82
CA GLN A 590 -7.97 -23.89 -35.39
C GLN A 590 -8.62 -25.18 -34.86
N PRO A 591 -9.93 -25.17 -34.57
CA PRO A 591 -10.60 -26.37 -34.11
C PRO A 591 -10.59 -27.44 -35.19
N PRO A 592 -10.46 -28.73 -34.80
CA PRO A 592 -10.58 -29.82 -35.76
C PRO A 592 -12.00 -29.86 -36.33
N PRO A 593 -12.19 -30.54 -37.49
CA PRO A 593 -13.52 -30.80 -38.02
C PRO A 593 -14.42 -31.47 -36.97
N ARG A 594 -15.68 -31.06 -36.92
CA ARG A 594 -16.64 -31.69 -36.01
C ARG A 594 -16.86 -33.15 -36.39
N PRO A 595 -16.97 -34.06 -35.41
CA PRO A 595 -17.13 -35.49 -35.72
C PRO A 595 -18.44 -35.76 -36.49
N ASP A 596 -18.35 -36.57 -37.51
CA ASP A 596 -19.50 -37.10 -38.21
C ASP A 596 -19.92 -38.44 -37.56
N LYS A 597 -21.01 -38.38 -36.79
CA LYS A 597 -21.55 -39.56 -36.09
C LYS A 597 -22.64 -40.30 -36.87
N THR A 598 -22.81 -39.98 -38.12
CA THR A 598 -23.76 -40.72 -38.98
C THR A 598 -23.20 -42.04 -39.46
N LYS A 599 -21.90 -42.29 -39.25
CA LYS A 599 -21.17 -43.47 -39.72
C LYS A 599 -20.74 -44.40 -38.56
N GLU A 600 -21.21 -44.20 -37.33
CA GLU A 600 -21.01 -45.11 -36.21
C GLU A 600 -22.15 -46.11 -36.08
#